data_4a2494ede2b23386a21d52781ba6216c
#
_entry.id   4a2494ede2b23386a21d52781ba6216c
#
_cell.length_a   1.000
_cell.length_b   1.000
_cell.length_c   1.000
_cell.angle_alpha   90.00
_cell.angle_beta   90.00
_cell.angle_gamma   90.00
#
_symmetry.space_group_name_H-M   'P 1'
#
loop_
_entity.id
_entity.type
_entity.pdbx_description
1 polymer ?
#
loop_
_entity_poly.entity_id
_entity_poly.type
_entity_poly.pdbx_seq_one_letter_code
_entity_poly.pdbx_strand_id
1 'polypeptide(L)'
;MPNSSLSYPKVRIDKSGKYFIDLTLNDKRYRLYSGKIIKSSLRPNSYPAKYRLSKAKILADEVYKYLVSNDYCFGKKLTKVETFDSLVKNKLSEPLSNSYRKTLRLLSNRLRSELVSKGTISKEFINSIPLNYNNNTSYNTTRRHLNVLVNYLCDNGFDIERSKLKTRKQEEVLHKPINDISSLLDEVA
;
A
#
# COMPACT_ATOMS: atom_id res chain seq x y z
N MET A 1 13.84 -0.11 8.94
CA MET A 1 13.96 0.86 7.83
C MET A 1 14.89 0.24 6.81
N PRO A 2 14.54 0.04 5.55
CA PRO A 2 15.50 -0.40 4.55
C PRO A 2 16.54 0.72 4.41
N ASN A 3 17.82 0.36 4.59
CA ASN A 3 18.93 1.25 4.34
C ASN A 3 18.96 1.61 2.84
N SER A 4 18.30 2.69 2.45
CA SER A 4 18.44 3.26 1.12
C SER A 4 19.78 3.95 1.01
N SER A 5 20.83 3.18 0.70
CA SER A 5 22.15 3.74 0.39
C SER A 5 22.09 4.40 -0.98
N LEU A 6 21.79 5.69 -1.00
CA LEU A 6 21.94 6.48 -2.22
C LEU A 6 23.42 6.85 -2.36
N SER A 7 24.09 6.31 -3.39
CA SER A 7 25.38 6.87 -3.81
C SER A 7 25.14 8.16 -4.60
N TYR A 8 26.00 9.17 -4.41
CA TYR A 8 25.91 10.40 -5.18
C TYR A 8 25.86 10.11 -6.70
N PRO A 9 24.94 10.74 -7.46
CA PRO A 9 24.77 10.49 -8.89
C PRO A 9 26.06 10.79 -9.68
N LYS A 10 26.55 9.82 -10.46
CA LYS A 10 27.81 9.94 -11.20
C LYS A 10 27.57 10.40 -12.64
N VAL A 11 28.33 11.40 -13.10
CA VAL A 11 28.34 11.80 -14.51
C VAL A 11 29.16 10.79 -15.31
N ARG A 12 28.59 10.23 -16.37
CA ARG A 12 29.26 9.32 -17.31
C ARG A 12 29.01 9.72 -18.76
N ILE A 13 29.83 9.15 -19.65
CA ILE A 13 29.68 9.33 -21.11
C ILE A 13 29.33 7.95 -21.69
N ASP A 14 28.39 7.91 -22.61
CA ASP A 14 28.05 6.71 -23.36
C ASP A 14 28.94 6.54 -24.60
N LYS A 15 28.77 5.43 -25.31
CA LYS A 15 29.56 5.11 -26.56
C LYS A 15 29.35 6.13 -27.68
N SER A 16 28.25 6.92 -27.63
CA SER A 16 27.96 7.97 -28.62
C SER A 16 28.47 9.37 -28.19
N GLY A 17 29.24 9.46 -27.10
CA GLY A 17 29.78 10.71 -26.59
C GLY A 17 28.73 11.58 -25.82
N LYS A 18 27.56 11.03 -25.49
CA LYS A 18 26.54 11.73 -24.74
C LYS A 18 26.75 11.57 -23.24
N TYR A 19 26.65 12.67 -22.50
CA TYR A 19 26.67 12.67 -21.06
C TYR A 19 25.35 12.16 -20.46
N PHE A 20 25.44 11.36 -19.42
CA PHE A 20 24.31 10.93 -18.62
C PHE A 20 24.65 10.84 -17.14
N ILE A 21 23.65 10.91 -16.31
CA ILE A 21 23.75 10.70 -14.85
C ILE A 21 23.45 9.24 -14.57
N ASP A 22 24.41 8.54 -13.95
CA ASP A 22 24.31 7.13 -13.56
C ASP A 22 24.10 7.04 -12.05
N LEU A 23 23.02 6.44 -11.61
CA LEU A 23 22.72 6.20 -10.19
C LEU A 23 21.94 4.91 -9.99
N THR A 24 22.09 4.30 -8.82
CA THR A 24 21.31 3.17 -8.37
C THR A 24 20.43 3.61 -7.21
N LEU A 25 19.14 3.29 -7.28
CA LEU A 25 18.14 3.64 -6.30
C LEU A 25 17.21 2.44 -6.08
N ASN A 26 17.11 1.93 -4.86
CA ASN A 26 16.31 0.74 -4.53
C ASN A 26 16.61 -0.43 -5.49
N ASP A 27 17.89 -0.78 -5.65
CA ASP A 27 18.43 -1.83 -6.51
C ASP A 27 18.14 -1.66 -8.02
N LYS A 28 17.52 -0.54 -8.39
CA LYS A 28 17.25 -0.20 -9.79
C LYS A 28 18.23 0.86 -10.28
N ARG A 29 18.90 0.56 -11.38
CA ARG A 29 19.82 1.48 -12.04
C ARG A 29 19.09 2.42 -12.99
N TYR A 30 19.43 3.71 -12.88
CA TYR A 30 18.91 4.79 -13.72
C TYR A 30 20.02 5.44 -14.53
N ARG A 31 19.72 5.74 -15.81
CA ARG A 31 20.55 6.53 -16.70
C ARG A 31 19.75 7.73 -17.18
N LEU A 32 20.08 8.92 -16.70
CA LEU A 32 19.34 10.14 -16.97
C LEU A 32 20.14 11.05 -17.92
N TYR A 33 19.62 11.23 -19.11
CA TYR A 33 20.21 12.13 -20.13
C TYR A 33 19.65 13.56 -20.06
N SER A 34 18.64 13.78 -19.24
CA SER A 34 17.98 15.07 -19.04
C SER A 34 17.30 15.16 -17.68
N GLY A 35 16.97 16.37 -17.22
CA GLY A 35 16.25 16.61 -15.97
C GLY A 35 14.73 16.33 -16.01
N LYS A 36 14.19 15.79 -17.10
CA LYS A 36 12.74 15.62 -17.29
C LYS A 36 12.06 14.85 -16.12
N ILE A 37 12.72 13.82 -15.60
CA ILE A 37 12.17 13.01 -14.51
C ILE A 37 11.98 13.79 -13.20
N ILE A 38 12.80 14.81 -12.98
CA ILE A 38 12.74 15.75 -11.84
C ILE A 38 12.10 17.08 -12.18
N LYS A 39 11.42 17.16 -13.33
CA LYS A 39 10.77 18.36 -13.87
C LYS A 39 11.75 19.54 -14.13
N SER A 40 13.04 19.27 -14.27
CA SER A 40 14.05 20.25 -14.68
C SER A 40 14.11 20.31 -16.23
N SER A 41 14.28 21.51 -16.75
CA SER A 41 14.45 21.75 -18.19
C SER A 41 15.88 21.43 -18.67
N LEU A 42 16.79 21.08 -17.76
CA LEU A 42 18.20 20.90 -18.06
C LEU A 42 18.43 19.65 -18.93
N ARG A 43 19.09 19.88 -20.09
CA ARG A 43 19.45 18.85 -21.07
C ARG A 43 20.93 19.01 -21.43
N PRO A 44 21.87 18.39 -20.73
CA PRO A 44 23.31 18.61 -20.95
C PRO A 44 23.77 18.47 -22.39
N ASN A 45 23.21 17.49 -23.10
CA ASN A 45 23.63 17.17 -24.46
C ASN A 45 23.10 18.15 -25.54
N SER A 46 22.18 19.06 -25.21
CA SER A 46 21.72 20.13 -26.10
C SER A 46 22.64 21.35 -26.10
N TYR A 47 23.59 21.42 -25.17
CA TYR A 47 24.56 22.51 -25.10
C TYR A 47 25.79 22.24 -26.00
N PRO A 48 26.54 23.30 -26.39
CA PRO A 48 27.83 23.17 -27.07
C PRO A 48 28.78 22.27 -26.27
N ALA A 49 29.62 21.51 -26.98
CA ALA A 49 30.48 20.46 -26.38
C ALA A 49 31.27 20.93 -25.14
N LYS A 50 31.82 22.13 -25.18
CA LYS A 50 32.59 22.74 -24.06
C LYS A 50 31.81 22.90 -22.75
N TYR A 51 30.47 22.96 -22.82
CA TYR A 51 29.61 23.16 -21.63
C TYR A 51 28.90 21.90 -21.18
N ARG A 52 28.87 20.81 -21.98
CA ARG A 52 28.11 19.59 -21.66
C ARG A 52 28.47 18.97 -20.33
N LEU A 53 29.77 18.87 -20.03
CA LEU A 53 30.24 18.31 -18.76
C LEU A 53 29.79 19.14 -17.56
N SER A 54 29.93 20.47 -17.62
CA SER A 54 29.49 21.33 -16.53
C SER A 54 27.97 21.27 -16.33
N LYS A 55 27.18 21.23 -17.41
CA LYS A 55 25.74 21.06 -17.34
C LYS A 55 25.32 19.68 -16.83
N ALA A 56 26.07 18.63 -17.15
CA ALA A 56 25.83 17.31 -16.58
C ALA A 56 26.12 17.25 -15.07
N LYS A 57 27.16 17.94 -14.59
CA LYS A 57 27.44 18.06 -13.14
C LYS A 57 26.30 18.79 -12.43
N ILE A 58 25.81 19.91 -13.00
CA ILE A 58 24.65 20.65 -12.45
C ILE A 58 23.42 19.71 -12.39
N LEU A 59 23.15 18.93 -13.44
CA LEU A 59 22.05 17.97 -13.44
C LEU A 59 22.22 16.89 -12.37
N ALA A 60 23.44 16.41 -12.10
CA ALA A 60 23.71 15.45 -11.05
C ALA A 60 23.35 16.03 -9.65
N ASP A 61 23.73 17.30 -9.40
CA ASP A 61 23.39 18.03 -8.19
C ASP A 61 21.88 18.21 -8.03
N GLU A 62 21.18 18.61 -9.10
CA GLU A 62 19.72 18.77 -9.09
C GLU A 62 19.02 17.44 -8.79
N VAL A 63 19.47 16.34 -9.42
CA VAL A 63 18.94 14.98 -9.17
C VAL A 63 19.16 14.57 -7.73
N TYR A 64 20.35 14.81 -7.18
CA TYR A 64 20.65 14.48 -5.78
C TYR A 64 19.76 15.26 -4.82
N LYS A 65 19.67 16.59 -4.96
CA LYS A 65 18.81 17.45 -4.14
C LYS A 65 17.34 17.04 -4.23
N TYR A 66 16.88 16.74 -5.44
CA TYR A 66 15.51 16.26 -5.64
C TYR A 66 15.25 14.94 -4.90
N LEU A 67 16.15 13.97 -4.99
CA LEU A 67 16.01 12.69 -4.30
C LEU A 67 16.04 12.83 -2.79
N VAL A 68 16.94 13.67 -2.24
CA VAL A 68 16.99 13.95 -0.80
C VAL A 68 15.68 14.60 -0.32
N SER A 69 15.11 15.54 -1.09
CA SER A 69 13.85 16.21 -0.72
C SER A 69 12.59 15.37 -0.95
N ASN A 70 12.67 14.27 -1.72
CA ASN A 70 11.54 13.40 -2.03
C ASN A 70 11.73 11.95 -1.49
N ASP A 71 12.39 11.81 -0.33
CA ASP A 71 12.64 10.53 0.34
C ASP A 71 13.18 9.46 -0.61
N TYR A 72 14.15 9.84 -1.44
CA TYR A 72 14.81 8.95 -2.41
C TYR A 72 13.86 8.30 -3.42
N CYS A 73 12.84 9.02 -3.88
CA CYS A 73 11.91 8.55 -4.89
C CYS A 73 11.88 9.47 -6.12
N PHE A 74 11.82 8.87 -7.33
CA PHE A 74 11.44 9.60 -8.53
C PHE A 74 9.92 9.60 -8.67
N GLY A 75 9.31 10.76 -8.69
CA GLY A 75 7.88 10.94 -8.87
C GLY A 75 7.19 11.69 -7.73
N LYS A 76 5.88 11.78 -7.79
CA LYS A 76 5.08 12.40 -6.74
C LYS A 76 5.07 11.46 -5.53
N LYS A 77 5.46 11.95 -4.36
CA LYS A 77 5.25 11.23 -3.10
C LYS A 77 3.74 11.01 -2.93
N LEU A 78 3.33 9.77 -2.86
CA LEU A 78 1.94 9.45 -2.59
C LEU A 78 1.58 9.90 -1.17
N THR A 79 0.43 10.51 -1.02
CA THR A 79 -0.13 10.78 0.30
C THR A 79 -0.42 9.47 1.02
N LYS A 80 -0.56 9.48 2.35
CA LYS A 80 -0.96 8.28 3.11
C LYS A 80 -2.26 7.67 2.55
N VAL A 81 -3.21 8.51 2.14
CA VAL A 81 -4.49 8.06 1.57
C VAL A 81 -4.29 7.42 0.20
N GLU A 82 -3.52 8.02 -0.70
CA GLU A 82 -3.22 7.44 -2.03
C GLU A 82 -2.46 6.11 -1.91
N THR A 83 -1.53 6.00 -0.95
CA THR A 83 -0.82 4.74 -0.64
C THR A 83 -1.80 3.67 -0.15
N PHE A 84 -2.67 4.01 0.80
CA PHE A 84 -3.72 3.13 1.30
C PHE A 84 -4.61 2.64 0.16
N ASP A 85 -5.14 3.57 -0.65
CA ASP A 85 -6.05 3.26 -1.77
C ASP A 85 -5.38 2.34 -2.80
N SER A 86 -4.10 2.55 -3.10
CA SER A 86 -3.32 1.69 -4.00
C SER A 86 -3.16 0.27 -3.46
N LEU A 87 -2.81 0.11 -2.17
CA LEU A 87 -2.67 -1.19 -1.53
C LEU A 87 -4.00 -1.93 -1.47
N VAL A 88 -5.08 -1.26 -1.07
CA VAL A 88 -6.43 -1.85 -1.05
C VAL A 88 -6.86 -2.29 -2.45
N LYS A 89 -6.63 -1.47 -3.49
CA LYS A 89 -6.92 -1.84 -4.88
C LYS A 89 -6.18 -3.11 -5.28
N ASN A 90 -4.89 -3.23 -4.96
CA ASN A 90 -4.09 -4.43 -5.24
C ASN A 90 -4.68 -5.65 -4.52
N LYS A 91 -5.03 -5.53 -3.23
CA LYS A 91 -5.67 -6.63 -2.47
C LYS A 91 -6.99 -7.08 -3.06
N LEU A 92 -7.82 -6.13 -3.49
CA LEU A 92 -9.12 -6.44 -4.10
C LEU A 92 -9.03 -6.99 -5.53
N SER A 93 -7.89 -6.85 -6.22
CA SER A 93 -7.65 -7.43 -7.55
C SER A 93 -7.23 -8.90 -7.51
N GLU A 94 -6.89 -9.45 -6.33
CA GLU A 94 -6.62 -10.87 -6.16
C GLU A 94 -7.84 -11.74 -6.54
N PRO A 95 -7.66 -13.04 -6.84
CA PRO A 95 -8.75 -13.96 -7.15
C PRO A 95 -9.58 -14.29 -5.88
N LEU A 96 -10.44 -13.37 -5.48
CA LEU A 96 -11.30 -13.47 -4.30
C LEU A 96 -12.75 -13.75 -4.72
N SER A 97 -13.52 -14.47 -3.88
CA SER A 97 -14.95 -14.60 -4.08
C SER A 97 -15.64 -13.24 -4.01
N ASN A 98 -16.76 -13.08 -4.73
CA ASN A 98 -17.49 -11.80 -4.77
C ASN A 98 -17.96 -11.34 -3.39
N SER A 99 -18.44 -12.27 -2.55
CA SER A 99 -18.89 -11.99 -1.19
C SER A 99 -17.73 -11.49 -0.32
N TYR A 100 -16.59 -12.18 -0.36
CA TYR A 100 -15.41 -11.80 0.41
C TYR A 100 -14.83 -10.45 -0.05
N ARG A 101 -14.75 -10.22 -1.36
CA ARG A 101 -14.32 -8.93 -1.94
C ARG A 101 -15.23 -7.78 -1.48
N LYS A 102 -16.57 -8.00 -1.45
CA LYS A 102 -17.54 -7.01 -0.94
C LYS A 102 -17.27 -6.67 0.53
N THR A 103 -17.03 -7.69 1.36
CA THR A 103 -16.73 -7.49 2.79
C THR A 103 -15.42 -6.72 3.00
N LEU A 104 -14.34 -7.09 2.30
CA LEU A 104 -13.07 -6.36 2.38
C LEU A 104 -13.22 -4.91 1.93
N ARG A 105 -14.02 -4.64 0.89
CA ARG A 105 -14.30 -3.27 0.42
C ARG A 105 -15.02 -2.45 1.49
N LEU A 106 -16.00 -3.02 2.18
CA LEU A 106 -16.71 -2.33 3.27
C LEU A 106 -15.77 -2.00 4.44
N LEU A 107 -14.91 -2.95 4.82
CA LEU A 107 -13.92 -2.75 5.88
C LEU A 107 -12.88 -1.70 5.49
N SER A 108 -12.37 -1.77 4.25
CA SER A 108 -11.41 -0.77 3.75
C SER A 108 -12.01 0.64 3.70
N ASN A 109 -13.27 0.79 3.34
CA ASN A 109 -13.94 2.09 3.35
C ASN A 109 -14.04 2.68 4.76
N ARG A 110 -14.28 1.86 5.78
CA ARG A 110 -14.27 2.31 7.20
C ARG A 110 -12.87 2.77 7.62
N LEU A 111 -11.83 1.99 7.33
CA LEU A 111 -10.45 2.38 7.63
C LEU A 111 -10.03 3.64 6.87
N ARG A 112 -10.44 3.77 5.62
CA ARG A 112 -10.18 4.95 4.79
C ARG A 112 -10.83 6.22 5.37
N SER A 113 -12.07 6.12 5.83
CA SER A 113 -12.78 7.25 6.44
C SER A 113 -12.05 7.75 7.69
N GLU A 114 -11.57 6.84 8.55
CA GLU A 114 -10.76 7.19 9.73
C GLU A 114 -9.44 7.85 9.31
N LEU A 115 -8.74 7.28 8.31
CA LEU A 115 -7.50 7.85 7.79
C LEU A 115 -7.67 9.26 7.24
N VAL A 116 -8.76 9.51 6.50
CA VAL A 116 -9.07 10.84 5.94
C VAL A 116 -9.39 11.84 7.04
N SER A 117 -10.16 11.43 8.06
CA SER A 117 -10.60 12.32 9.14
C SER A 117 -9.51 12.63 10.14
N LYS A 118 -8.66 11.65 10.49
CA LYS A 118 -7.65 11.78 11.57
C LYS A 118 -6.20 11.74 11.09
N GLY A 119 -5.96 11.46 9.81
CA GLY A 119 -4.61 11.30 9.24
C GLY A 119 -3.89 10.01 9.64
N THR A 120 -4.48 9.21 10.52
CA THR A 120 -3.94 7.92 11.01
C THR A 120 -5.08 6.96 11.30
N ILE A 121 -4.77 5.65 11.34
CA ILE A 121 -5.72 4.61 11.74
C ILE A 121 -5.21 4.05 13.07
N SER A 122 -5.93 4.37 14.16
CA SER A 122 -5.53 3.89 15.48
C SER A 122 -5.93 2.43 15.70
N LYS A 123 -5.19 1.76 16.58
CA LYS A 123 -5.48 0.38 17.00
C LYS A 123 -6.84 0.27 17.68
N GLU A 124 -7.22 1.28 18.47
CA GLU A 124 -8.50 1.37 19.15
C GLU A 124 -9.64 1.37 18.13
N PHE A 125 -9.50 2.15 17.05
CA PHE A 125 -10.48 2.17 15.97
C PHE A 125 -10.58 0.81 15.27
N ILE A 126 -9.43 0.16 14.94
CA ILE A 126 -9.43 -1.17 14.34
C ILE A 126 -10.17 -2.16 15.24
N ASN A 127 -9.89 -2.14 16.54
CA ASN A 127 -10.51 -3.03 17.51
C ASN A 127 -12.01 -2.75 17.71
N SER A 128 -12.46 -1.50 17.57
CA SER A 128 -13.87 -1.13 17.72
C SER A 128 -14.76 -1.73 16.64
N ILE A 129 -14.24 -1.95 15.42
CA ILE A 129 -15.04 -2.45 14.29
C ILE A 129 -15.69 -3.80 14.58
N PRO A 130 -14.97 -4.86 15.03
CA PRO A 130 -15.59 -6.13 15.41
C PRO A 130 -16.43 -6.01 16.68
N LEU A 131 -16.05 -5.14 17.64
CA LEU A 131 -16.76 -4.97 18.91
C LEU A 131 -18.19 -4.42 18.76
N ASN A 132 -18.50 -3.81 17.63
CA ASN A 132 -19.86 -3.37 17.29
C ASN A 132 -20.85 -4.53 17.05
N TYR A 133 -20.37 -5.77 17.01
CA TYR A 133 -21.22 -6.94 16.80
C TYR A 133 -21.40 -7.70 18.12
N ASN A 134 -22.66 -7.84 18.58
CA ASN A 134 -23.01 -8.63 19.75
C ASN A 134 -22.93 -10.13 19.47
N ASN A 135 -23.26 -10.55 18.26
CA ASN A 135 -23.22 -11.95 17.83
C ASN A 135 -21.76 -12.42 17.64
N ASN A 136 -21.38 -13.52 18.31
CA ASN A 136 -20.03 -14.06 18.29
C ASN A 136 -19.57 -14.50 16.90
N THR A 137 -20.46 -15.02 16.06
CA THR A 137 -20.17 -15.41 14.67
C THR A 137 -19.81 -14.17 13.83
N SER A 138 -20.62 -13.12 13.89
CA SER A 138 -20.40 -11.86 13.18
C SER A 138 -19.12 -11.15 13.68
N TYR A 139 -18.91 -11.13 14.99
CA TYR A 139 -17.68 -10.62 15.60
C TYR A 139 -16.45 -11.36 15.06
N ASN A 140 -16.43 -12.70 15.14
CA ASN A 140 -15.29 -13.51 14.73
C ASN A 140 -15.01 -13.40 13.23
N THR A 141 -16.06 -13.36 12.42
CA THR A 141 -15.95 -13.22 10.97
C THR A 141 -15.38 -11.85 10.60
N THR A 142 -15.91 -10.78 11.17
CA THR A 142 -15.43 -9.41 10.94
C THR A 142 -13.98 -9.26 11.41
N ARG A 143 -13.65 -9.74 12.61
CA ARG A 143 -12.29 -9.75 13.14
C ARG A 143 -11.32 -10.45 12.20
N ARG A 144 -11.67 -11.65 11.70
CA ARG A 144 -10.82 -12.42 10.78
C ARG A 144 -10.56 -11.67 9.48
N HIS A 145 -11.60 -11.13 8.85
CA HIS A 145 -11.46 -10.37 7.59
C HIS A 145 -10.68 -9.08 7.80
N LEU A 146 -10.92 -8.37 8.89
CA LEU A 146 -10.19 -7.15 9.24
C LEU A 146 -8.70 -7.45 9.47
N ASN A 147 -8.37 -8.53 10.19
CA ASN A 147 -6.98 -8.95 10.41
C ASN A 147 -6.26 -9.28 9.10
N VAL A 148 -6.93 -9.94 8.14
CA VAL A 148 -6.33 -10.19 6.81
C VAL A 148 -6.00 -8.86 6.11
N LEU A 149 -6.89 -7.89 6.13
CA LEU A 149 -6.67 -6.59 5.51
C LEU A 149 -5.55 -5.81 6.22
N VAL A 150 -5.60 -5.72 7.55
CA VAL A 150 -4.60 -4.99 8.36
C VAL A 150 -3.21 -5.64 8.22
N ASN A 151 -3.12 -6.96 8.28
CA ASN A 151 -1.84 -7.66 8.09
C ASN A 151 -1.27 -7.39 6.70
N TYR A 152 -2.11 -7.46 5.66
CA TYR A 152 -1.68 -7.13 4.30
C TYR A 152 -1.13 -5.71 4.20
N LEU A 153 -1.79 -4.72 4.80
CA LEU A 153 -1.33 -3.33 4.83
C LEU A 153 0.01 -3.20 5.56
N CYS A 154 0.15 -3.81 6.74
CA CYS A 154 1.40 -3.85 7.50
C CYS A 154 2.55 -4.49 6.71
N ASP A 155 2.30 -5.64 6.07
CA ASP A 155 3.30 -6.42 5.34
C ASP A 155 3.79 -5.66 4.09
N ASN A 156 2.96 -4.75 3.56
CA ASN A 156 3.31 -3.85 2.46
C ASN A 156 3.81 -2.46 2.92
N GLY A 157 4.22 -2.34 4.19
CA GLY A 157 4.87 -1.15 4.72
C GLY A 157 3.96 0.03 5.03
N PHE A 158 2.62 -0.19 5.08
CA PHE A 158 1.70 0.84 5.54
C PHE A 158 1.77 0.98 7.07
N ASP A 159 1.85 2.22 7.56
CA ASP A 159 1.94 2.56 8.97
C ASP A 159 0.58 2.34 9.68
N ILE A 160 0.34 1.11 10.13
CA ILE A 160 -0.86 0.65 10.84
C ILE A 160 -0.50 -0.46 11.83
N GLU A 161 -1.12 -0.46 13.01
CA GLU A 161 -0.89 -1.51 14.00
C GLU A 161 -1.81 -2.72 13.81
N ARG A 162 -1.28 -3.92 14.08
CA ARG A 162 -2.07 -5.16 14.06
C ARG A 162 -2.99 -5.26 15.26
N SER A 163 -4.22 -5.73 15.03
CA SER A 163 -5.18 -6.02 16.10
C SER A 163 -4.73 -7.26 16.92
N LYS A 164 -4.92 -7.20 18.24
CA LYS A 164 -4.68 -8.30 19.17
C LYS A 164 -5.98 -8.89 19.74
N LEU A 165 -7.14 -8.59 19.15
CA LEU A 165 -8.41 -9.13 19.61
C LEU A 165 -8.42 -10.66 19.53
N LYS A 166 -8.90 -11.31 20.61
CA LYS A 166 -9.08 -12.75 20.69
C LYS A 166 -10.40 -13.17 20.03
N THR A 167 -10.47 -14.43 19.61
CA THR A 167 -11.71 -15.06 19.14
C THR A 167 -12.67 -15.22 20.31
N ARG A 168 -13.96 -14.93 20.11
CA ARG A 168 -15.00 -15.28 21.06
C ARG A 168 -15.46 -16.71 20.85
N LYS A 169 -15.72 -17.43 21.93
CA LYS A 169 -16.27 -18.78 21.88
C LYS A 169 -17.67 -18.71 21.22
N GLN A 170 -17.89 -19.53 20.21
CA GLN A 170 -19.22 -19.71 19.64
C GLN A 170 -20.00 -20.66 20.53
N GLU A 171 -21.24 -20.31 20.86
CA GLU A 171 -22.18 -21.26 21.45
C GLU A 171 -22.60 -22.23 20.35
N GLU A 172 -22.38 -23.51 20.58
CA GLU A 172 -22.93 -24.54 19.72
C GLU A 172 -24.45 -24.55 19.94
N VAL A 173 -25.18 -24.02 18.98
CA VAL A 173 -26.63 -24.23 18.94
C VAL A 173 -26.80 -25.68 18.46
N LEU A 174 -26.90 -26.59 19.42
CA LEU A 174 -27.35 -27.94 19.11
C LEU A 174 -28.77 -27.82 18.53
N HIS A 175 -28.90 -28.04 17.24
CA HIS A 175 -30.20 -28.25 16.62
C HIS A 175 -30.83 -29.42 17.34
N LYS A 176 -31.93 -29.19 18.04
CA LYS A 176 -32.72 -30.29 18.61
C LYS A 176 -33.00 -31.24 17.45
N PRO A 177 -32.64 -32.52 17.54
CA PRO A 177 -33.04 -33.46 16.50
C PRO A 177 -34.56 -33.42 16.39
N ILE A 178 -35.07 -33.44 15.16
CA ILE A 178 -36.52 -33.57 14.91
C ILE A 178 -36.86 -34.97 15.39
N ASN A 179 -37.40 -35.06 16.62
CA ASN A 179 -37.71 -36.33 17.28
C ASN A 179 -38.94 -37.04 16.70
N ASP A 180 -39.68 -36.33 15.86
CA ASP A 180 -40.89 -36.90 15.25
C ASP A 180 -41.06 -36.36 13.81
N ILE A 181 -40.62 -37.16 12.85
CA ILE A 181 -40.77 -36.85 11.43
C ILE A 181 -42.24 -37.13 10.99
N SER A 182 -42.97 -37.98 11.72
CA SER A 182 -44.33 -38.28 11.41
C SER A 182 -45.27 -37.08 11.61
N SER A 183 -45.06 -36.28 12.62
CA SER A 183 -45.86 -35.07 12.86
C SER A 183 -45.68 -33.98 11.79
N LEU A 184 -44.54 -33.96 11.09
CA LEU A 184 -44.26 -33.03 9.98
C LEU A 184 -44.94 -33.51 8.66
N LEU A 185 -45.15 -34.82 8.50
CA LEU A 185 -45.81 -35.37 7.31
C LEU A 185 -47.31 -35.21 7.38
N ASP A 186 -47.91 -35.17 8.58
CA ASP A 186 -49.36 -34.96 8.78
C ASP A 186 -49.79 -33.49 8.56
N GLU A 187 -48.86 -32.51 8.60
CA GLU A 187 -49.16 -31.09 8.27
C GLU A 187 -49.11 -30.80 6.76
N VAL A 188 -48.64 -31.72 5.91
CA VAL A 188 -48.45 -31.52 4.46
C VAL A 188 -49.43 -32.37 3.64
N ALA A 189 -50.26 -33.22 4.27
CA ALA A 189 -51.32 -34.01 3.65
C ALA A 189 -52.66 -33.29 3.75
#